data_a40d7207d95f1f88a8e9b12825ce6281
#
_entry.id   a40d7207d95f1f88a8e9b12825ce6281
#
_cell.length_a   1.000
_cell.length_b   1.000
_cell.length_c   1.000
_cell.angle_alpha   90.00
_cell.angle_beta   90.00
_cell.angle_gamma   90.00
#
_symmetry.space_group_name_H-M   'P 1'
#
loop_
_entity.id
_entity.type
_entity.pdbx_description
1 polymer ?
#
loop_
_entity_poly.entity_id
_entity_poly.type
_entity_poly.pdbx_seq_one_letter_code
_entity_poly.pdbx_strand_id
1 'polypeptide(L)'
;MFLVSLVLFLVAGHDAITFKMPFLILGSVTMLMMLYGCLYLSKLQFIISSEQLIIQHGVFQRTSDYIELYRIVDFCEQRDIMEQLFGLKTISIYSGDRTNPKLDICGVQEKVDVVGIIRERVEYNKQIKGVYEITNRY
;
A
#
# COMPACT_ATOMS: atom_id res chain seq x y z
N MET A 1 -18.77 -8.58 7.08
CA MET A 1 -19.97 -8.47 6.22
C MET A 1 -20.39 -9.83 5.63
N PHE A 2 -19.52 -10.58 4.97
CA PHE A 2 -19.86 -11.90 4.40
C PHE A 2 -20.37 -12.89 5.45
N LEU A 3 -19.68 -13.02 6.59
CA LEU A 3 -20.11 -13.90 7.68
C LEU A 3 -21.48 -13.49 8.25
N VAL A 4 -21.73 -12.21 8.36
CA VAL A 4 -23.03 -11.70 8.84
C VAL A 4 -24.14 -12.01 7.84
N SER A 5 -23.91 -11.84 6.54
CA SER A 5 -24.89 -12.19 5.50
C SER A 5 -25.16 -13.69 5.43
N LEU A 6 -24.12 -14.51 5.64
CA LEU A 6 -24.23 -15.97 5.69
C LEU A 6 -25.03 -16.43 6.91
N VAL A 7 -24.77 -15.86 8.09
CA VAL A 7 -25.51 -16.17 9.32
C VAL A 7 -26.98 -15.78 9.20
N LEU A 8 -27.28 -14.60 8.68
CA LEU A 8 -28.65 -14.17 8.43
C LEU A 8 -29.38 -15.07 7.42
N PHE A 9 -28.67 -15.56 6.40
CA PHE A 9 -29.21 -16.52 5.44
C PHE A 9 -29.56 -17.86 6.11
N LEU A 10 -28.74 -18.36 7.03
CA LEU A 10 -28.98 -19.61 7.74
C LEU A 10 -30.10 -19.50 8.77
N VAL A 11 -30.28 -18.36 9.42
CA VAL A 11 -31.27 -18.09 10.45
C VAL A 11 -32.65 -17.77 9.87
N ALA A 12 -32.68 -17.11 8.71
CA ALA A 12 -33.94 -16.82 8.01
C ALA A 12 -34.54 -18.08 7.40
N GLY A 13 -35.31 -18.81 8.16
CA GLY A 13 -35.95 -20.10 7.81
C GLY A 13 -36.57 -20.20 6.40
N HIS A 14 -37.06 -21.39 6.04
CA HIS A 14 -37.37 -21.88 4.68
C HIS A 14 -38.34 -21.07 3.81
N ASP A 15 -38.99 -20.01 4.32
CA ASP A 15 -40.19 -19.46 3.67
C ASP A 15 -40.04 -18.17 2.83
N ALA A 16 -38.81 -17.69 2.62
CA ALA A 16 -38.65 -16.46 1.84
C ALA A 16 -37.48 -16.49 0.85
N ILE A 17 -37.65 -17.18 -0.25
CA ILE A 17 -36.71 -17.14 -1.39
C ILE A 17 -36.44 -15.67 -1.79
N THR A 18 -37.45 -14.82 -1.76
CA THR A 18 -37.37 -13.39 -2.08
C THR A 18 -36.46 -12.60 -1.13
N PHE A 19 -36.41 -12.98 0.16
CA PHE A 19 -35.52 -12.34 1.14
C PHE A 19 -34.09 -12.88 1.11
N LYS A 20 -33.87 -14.10 0.63
CA LYS A 20 -32.54 -14.75 0.58
C LYS A 20 -31.69 -14.25 -0.57
N MET A 21 -32.29 -13.91 -1.71
CA MET A 21 -31.58 -13.46 -2.90
C MET A 21 -30.74 -12.19 -2.67
N PRO A 22 -31.24 -11.11 -2.05
CA PRO A 22 -30.42 -9.91 -1.85
C PRO A 22 -29.21 -10.17 -0.91
N PHE A 23 -29.34 -11.06 0.09
CA PHE A 23 -28.23 -11.42 0.97
C PHE A 23 -27.17 -12.26 0.27
N LEU A 24 -27.58 -13.16 -0.64
CA LEU A 24 -26.64 -13.92 -1.48
C LEU A 24 -25.89 -13.01 -2.44
N ILE A 25 -26.58 -12.07 -3.07
CA ILE A 25 -25.97 -11.10 -3.97
C ILE A 25 -24.99 -10.22 -3.20
N LEU A 26 -25.39 -9.69 -2.05
CA LEU A 26 -24.52 -8.87 -1.20
C LEU A 26 -23.29 -9.65 -0.73
N GLY A 27 -23.48 -10.92 -0.31
CA GLY A 27 -22.38 -11.79 0.10
C GLY A 27 -21.41 -12.10 -1.04
N SER A 28 -21.93 -12.36 -2.25
CA SER A 28 -21.08 -12.62 -3.42
C SER A 28 -20.30 -11.39 -3.85
N VAL A 29 -20.91 -10.20 -3.85
CA VAL A 29 -20.24 -8.94 -4.17
C VAL A 29 -19.12 -8.63 -3.16
N THR A 30 -19.40 -8.79 -1.85
CA THR A 30 -18.37 -8.56 -0.82
C THR A 30 -17.21 -9.55 -0.94
N MET A 31 -17.48 -10.80 -1.26
CA MET A 31 -16.46 -11.83 -1.50
C MET A 31 -15.59 -11.49 -2.71
N LEU A 32 -16.20 -11.06 -3.82
CA LEU A 32 -15.47 -10.64 -5.02
C LEU A 32 -14.60 -9.41 -4.76
N MET A 33 -15.09 -8.43 -4.00
CA MET A 33 -14.30 -7.26 -3.60
C MET A 33 -13.10 -7.64 -2.73
N MET A 34 -13.28 -8.55 -1.77
CA MET A 34 -12.18 -9.07 -0.95
C MET A 34 -11.15 -9.82 -1.79
N LEU A 35 -11.60 -10.69 -2.69
CA LEU A 35 -10.71 -11.44 -3.59
C LEU A 35 -9.90 -10.48 -4.48
N TYR A 36 -10.56 -9.47 -5.06
CA TYR A 36 -9.88 -8.46 -5.86
C TYR A 36 -8.83 -7.70 -5.04
N GLY A 37 -9.16 -7.28 -3.80
CA GLY A 37 -8.23 -6.62 -2.90
C GLY A 37 -6.99 -7.48 -2.60
N CYS A 38 -7.19 -8.78 -2.31
CA CYS A 38 -6.09 -9.71 -2.09
C CYS A 38 -5.20 -9.87 -3.34
N LEU A 39 -5.80 -9.98 -4.52
CA LEU A 39 -5.05 -10.07 -5.78
C LEU A 39 -4.27 -8.78 -6.07
N TYR A 40 -4.87 -7.61 -5.80
CA TYR A 40 -4.21 -6.32 -5.98
C TYR A 40 -2.97 -6.20 -5.09
N LEU A 41 -3.11 -6.49 -3.79
CA LEU A 41 -1.99 -6.45 -2.85
C LEU A 41 -0.89 -7.45 -3.20
N SER A 42 -1.25 -8.64 -3.69
CA SER A 42 -0.27 -9.67 -4.11
C SER A 42 0.54 -9.26 -5.34
N LYS A 43 0.05 -8.31 -6.14
CA LYS A 43 0.73 -7.81 -7.35
C LYS A 43 1.49 -6.51 -7.12
N LEU A 44 1.37 -5.92 -5.94
CA LEU A 44 2.11 -4.74 -5.56
C LEU A 44 3.57 -5.11 -5.28
N GLN A 45 4.50 -4.52 -6.05
CA GLN A 45 5.93 -4.78 -5.90
C GLN A 45 6.70 -3.47 -5.82
N PHE A 46 7.63 -3.41 -4.85
CA PHE A 46 8.54 -2.29 -4.67
C PHE A 46 9.96 -2.75 -5.00
N ILE A 47 10.59 -2.10 -5.96
CA ILE A 47 11.94 -2.41 -6.41
C ILE A 47 12.81 -1.17 -6.16
N ILE A 48 13.82 -1.32 -5.32
CA ILE A 48 14.78 -0.26 -5.04
C ILE A 48 15.99 -0.50 -5.93
N SER A 49 16.12 0.30 -6.98
CA SER A 49 17.30 0.33 -7.85
C SER A 49 18.40 1.23 -7.27
N SER A 50 19.53 1.34 -7.94
CA SER A 50 20.64 2.23 -7.54
C SER A 50 20.26 3.71 -7.57
N GLU A 51 19.40 4.13 -8.52
CA GLU A 51 19.05 5.53 -8.74
C GLU A 51 17.56 5.83 -8.59
N GLN A 52 16.71 4.80 -8.66
CA GLN A 52 15.25 4.95 -8.73
C GLN A 52 14.55 3.98 -7.81
N LEU A 53 13.45 4.43 -7.24
CA LEU A 53 12.43 3.60 -6.60
C LEU A 53 11.35 3.31 -7.65
N ILE A 54 11.13 2.03 -7.96
CA ILE A 54 10.17 1.58 -8.95
C ILE A 54 9.02 0.91 -8.22
N ILE A 55 7.80 1.34 -8.50
CA ILE A 55 6.59 0.78 -7.94
C ILE A 55 5.79 0.18 -9.07
N GLN A 56 5.55 -1.11 -8.96
CA GLN A 56 4.70 -1.82 -9.91
C GLN A 56 3.39 -2.18 -9.22
N HIS A 57 2.29 -1.76 -9.80
CA HIS A 57 0.95 -2.04 -9.30
C HIS A 57 -0.04 -2.34 -10.44
N GLY A 58 -1.16 -2.95 -10.07
CA GLY A 58 -2.26 -3.29 -10.97
C GLY A 58 -2.40 -4.77 -11.25
N VAL A 59 -3.65 -5.22 -11.36
CA VAL A 59 -4.02 -6.63 -11.63
C VAL A 59 -4.19 -6.87 -13.12
N PHE A 60 -5.02 -6.07 -13.78
CA PHE A 60 -5.31 -6.17 -15.22
C PHE A 60 -4.37 -5.34 -16.08
N GLN A 61 -4.08 -4.13 -15.63
CA GLN A 61 -3.15 -3.23 -16.29
C GLN A 61 -1.99 -2.97 -15.32
N ARG A 62 -0.78 -3.32 -15.72
CA ARG A 62 0.41 -3.04 -14.92
C ARG A 62 0.89 -1.63 -15.19
N THR A 63 0.96 -0.85 -14.14
CA THR A 63 1.56 0.48 -14.16
C THR A 63 2.86 0.43 -13.36
N SER A 64 3.89 1.10 -13.86
CA SER A 64 5.16 1.24 -13.16
C SER A 64 5.44 2.72 -12.96
N ASP A 65 5.47 3.14 -11.71
CA ASP A 65 5.85 4.49 -11.32
C ASP A 65 7.32 4.51 -10.94
N TYR A 66 8.04 5.52 -11.40
CA TYR A 66 9.46 5.71 -11.17
C TYR A 66 9.68 6.99 -10.38
N ILE A 67 10.33 6.87 -9.23
CA ILE A 67 10.73 8.02 -8.41
C ILE A 67 12.25 8.02 -8.32
N GLU A 68 12.86 9.12 -8.73
CA GLU A 68 14.30 9.30 -8.60
C GLU A 68 14.69 9.52 -7.13
N LEU A 69 15.62 8.73 -6.63
CA LEU A 69 15.99 8.71 -5.21
C LEU A 69 16.45 10.09 -4.71
N TYR A 70 17.17 10.85 -5.53
CA TYR A 70 17.63 12.19 -5.13
C TYR A 70 16.50 13.21 -4.92
N ARG A 71 15.28 12.92 -5.41
CA ARG A 71 14.09 13.77 -5.21
C ARG A 71 13.33 13.46 -3.93
N ILE A 72 13.70 12.40 -3.23
CA ILE A 72 13.07 12.05 -1.96
C ILE A 72 13.47 13.07 -0.90
N VAL A 73 12.46 13.62 -0.21
CA VAL A 73 12.62 14.70 0.77
C VAL A 73 12.50 14.17 2.18
N ASP A 74 11.44 13.37 2.44
CA ASP A 74 11.13 12.94 3.80
C ASP A 74 10.47 11.56 3.84
N PHE A 75 10.50 10.95 5.03
CA PHE A 75 9.90 9.64 5.33
C PHE A 75 9.03 9.75 6.58
N CYS A 76 7.87 9.12 6.54
CA CYS A 76 6.98 9.00 7.70
C CYS A 76 6.59 7.53 7.88
N GLU A 77 6.83 6.99 9.07
CA GLU A 77 6.34 5.66 9.44
C GLU A 77 5.00 5.79 10.16
N GLN A 78 4.02 5.05 9.71
CA GLN A 78 2.69 4.99 10.30
C GLN A 78 2.33 3.54 10.59
N ARG A 79 1.50 3.34 11.62
CA ARG A 79 1.01 2.01 12.01
C ARG A 79 -0.44 2.11 12.40
N ASP A 80 -1.30 1.52 11.63
CA ASP A 80 -2.69 1.35 11.98
C ASP A 80 -2.86 0.23 13.03
N ILE A 81 -4.00 0.20 13.71
CA ILE A 81 -4.31 -0.80 14.75
C ILE A 81 -4.17 -2.23 14.19
N MET A 82 -4.63 -2.46 12.96
CA MET A 82 -4.50 -3.76 12.30
C MET A 82 -3.05 -4.09 11.96
N GLU A 83 -2.29 -3.12 11.49
CA GLU A 83 -0.85 -3.30 11.22
C GLU A 83 -0.08 -3.63 12.50
N GLN A 84 -0.38 -2.97 13.61
CA GLN A 84 0.21 -3.26 14.92
C GLN A 84 -0.07 -4.71 15.37
N LEU A 85 -1.30 -5.21 15.15
CA LEU A 85 -1.68 -6.58 15.51
C LEU A 85 -0.89 -7.64 14.71
N PHE A 86 -0.59 -7.34 13.44
CA PHE A 86 0.14 -8.25 12.55
C PHE A 86 1.65 -7.96 12.48
N GLY A 87 2.17 -7.02 13.25
CA GLY A 87 3.58 -6.62 13.24
C GLY A 87 4.02 -6.02 11.90
N LEU A 88 3.13 -5.24 11.29
CA LEU A 88 3.33 -4.54 10.03
C LEU A 88 3.40 -3.02 10.26
N LYS A 89 3.90 -2.31 9.26
CA LYS A 89 3.95 -0.85 9.20
C LYS A 89 3.78 -0.35 7.77
N THR A 90 3.28 0.87 7.64
CA THR A 90 3.24 1.61 6.38
C THR A 90 4.29 2.72 6.40
N ILE A 91 5.06 2.84 5.33
CA ILE A 91 6.08 3.87 5.16
C ILE A 91 5.61 4.82 4.07
N SER A 92 5.37 6.08 4.44
CA SER A 92 5.06 7.16 3.50
C SER A 92 6.36 7.85 3.10
N ILE A 93 6.62 7.91 1.81
CA ILE A 93 7.77 8.60 1.21
C ILE A 93 7.26 9.87 0.55
N TYR A 94 7.86 11.00 0.89
CA TYR A 94 7.55 12.30 0.29
C TYR A 94 8.65 12.66 -0.70
N SER A 95 8.26 13.04 -1.91
CA SER A 95 9.18 13.42 -2.96
C SER A 95 8.85 14.79 -3.55
N GLY A 96 9.87 15.47 -4.09
CA GLY A 96 9.70 16.71 -4.87
C GLY A 96 9.20 16.46 -6.30
N ASP A 97 8.76 15.26 -6.63
CA ASP A 97 8.23 14.95 -7.96
C ASP A 97 6.81 15.51 -8.12
N ARG A 98 6.53 16.10 -9.28
CA ARG A 98 5.19 16.65 -9.59
C ARG A 98 4.14 15.57 -9.80
N THR A 99 4.55 14.41 -10.30
CA THR A 99 3.64 13.31 -10.65
C THR A 99 3.33 12.44 -9.43
N ASN A 100 4.34 12.17 -8.62
CA ASN A 100 4.24 11.30 -7.44
C ASN A 100 4.80 12.01 -6.19
N PRO A 101 4.07 13.01 -5.63
CA PRO A 101 4.55 13.77 -4.47
C PRO A 101 4.56 12.95 -3.17
N LYS A 102 3.74 11.92 -3.09
CA LYS A 102 3.65 11.02 -1.94
C LYS A 102 3.48 9.58 -2.41
N LEU A 103 4.20 8.67 -1.78
CA LEU A 103 4.12 7.25 -2.01
C LEU A 103 3.99 6.50 -0.68
N ASP A 104 3.03 5.59 -0.60
CA ASP A 104 2.83 4.75 0.57
C ASP A 104 3.24 3.30 0.27
N ILE A 105 4.21 2.78 1.03
CA ILE A 105 4.65 1.39 1.02
C ILE A 105 3.96 0.68 2.19
N CYS A 106 2.86 -0.03 1.91
CA CYS A 106 2.07 -0.71 2.92
C CYS A 106 2.55 -2.14 3.18
N GLY A 107 2.31 -2.64 4.39
CA GLY A 107 2.54 -4.05 4.73
C GLY A 107 4.01 -4.43 4.92
N VAL A 108 4.86 -3.48 5.25
CA VAL A 108 6.27 -3.73 5.60
C VAL A 108 6.35 -4.37 6.98
N GLN A 109 7.15 -5.42 7.12
CA GLN A 109 7.39 -6.03 8.45
C GLN A 109 8.06 -5.01 9.38
N GLU A 110 7.60 -4.93 10.61
CA GLU A 110 8.13 -3.99 11.61
C GLU A 110 9.64 -4.11 11.82
N LYS A 111 10.16 -5.34 11.77
CA LYS A 111 11.58 -5.67 11.99
C LYS A 111 12.51 -5.20 10.87
N VAL A 112 11.96 -4.86 9.70
CA VAL A 112 12.76 -4.47 8.53
C VAL A 112 12.93 -2.95 8.51
N ASP A 113 14.17 -2.48 8.56
CA ASP A 113 14.51 -1.06 8.42
C ASP A 113 14.62 -0.66 6.94
N VAL A 114 13.46 -0.59 6.28
CA VAL A 114 13.39 -0.15 4.88
C VAL A 114 13.77 1.32 4.73
N VAL A 115 13.42 2.16 5.73
CA VAL A 115 13.75 3.60 5.71
C VAL A 115 15.25 3.81 5.71
N GLY A 116 15.99 3.09 6.57
CA GLY A 116 17.46 3.16 6.61
C GLY A 116 18.07 2.78 5.26
N ILE A 117 17.61 1.67 4.67
CA ILE A 117 18.09 1.19 3.37
C ILE A 117 17.85 2.21 2.24
N ILE A 118 16.66 2.81 2.21
CA ILE A 118 16.33 3.82 1.18
C ILE A 118 17.12 5.10 1.42
N ARG A 119 17.21 5.57 2.68
CA ARG A 119 17.92 6.80 3.06
C ARG A 119 19.38 6.76 2.66
N GLU A 120 20.08 5.67 2.94
CA GLU A 120 21.49 5.49 2.54
C GLU A 120 21.67 5.70 1.02
N ARG A 121 20.78 5.10 0.22
CA ARG A 121 20.83 5.25 -1.24
C ARG A 121 20.43 6.66 -1.70
N VAL A 122 19.50 7.30 -1.02
CA VAL A 122 19.10 8.70 -1.30
C VAL A 122 20.27 9.64 -1.07
N GLU A 123 20.95 9.52 0.08
CA GLU A 123 22.10 10.37 0.40
C GLU A 123 23.23 10.15 -0.60
N TYR A 124 23.54 8.92 -0.95
CA TYR A 124 24.52 8.61 -1.99
C TYR A 124 24.18 9.25 -3.34
N ASN A 125 22.93 9.16 -3.78
CA ASN A 125 22.49 9.76 -5.04
C ASN A 125 22.49 11.30 -4.99
N LYS A 126 22.11 11.91 -3.87
CA LYS A 126 22.20 13.37 -3.67
C LYS A 126 23.64 13.85 -3.77
N GLN A 127 24.58 13.15 -3.17
CA GLN A 127 26.02 13.49 -3.26
C GLN A 127 26.55 13.44 -4.69
N ILE A 128 26.26 12.36 -5.43
CA ILE A 128 26.71 12.21 -6.83
C ILE A 128 26.12 13.29 -7.73
N LYS A 129 24.84 13.62 -7.57
CA LYS A 129 24.14 14.62 -8.40
C LYS A 129 24.36 16.05 -7.91
N GLY A 130 25.13 16.26 -6.85
CA GLY A 130 25.43 17.60 -6.31
C GLY A 130 24.19 18.33 -5.76
N VAL A 131 23.16 17.59 -5.34
CA VAL A 131 21.95 18.16 -4.75
C VAL A 131 22.18 18.36 -3.26
N TYR A 132 22.43 19.60 -2.85
CA TYR A 132 22.58 19.96 -1.44
C TYR A 132 21.29 20.60 -0.92
N GLU A 133 20.78 20.10 0.19
CA GLU A 133 19.72 20.80 0.93
C GLU A 133 20.31 22.05 1.58
N ILE A 134 19.89 23.22 1.12
CA ILE A 134 20.22 24.49 1.79
C ILE A 134 19.35 24.55 3.06
N THR A 135 19.86 24.04 4.16
CA THR A 135 19.23 24.21 5.46
C THR A 135 19.43 25.66 5.90
N ASN A 136 18.45 26.53 5.65
CA ASN A 136 18.42 27.86 6.26
C ASN A 136 18.26 27.66 7.78
N ARG A 137 19.37 27.70 8.51
CA ARG A 137 19.35 27.89 9.97
C ARG A 137 19.00 29.36 10.23
N TYR A 138 17.77 29.59 10.64
CA TYR A 138 17.39 30.81 11.34
C TYR A 138 17.67 30.64 12.82
#